data_b42ea2433a0c14502c5b9c5709bebf80
#
_entry.id   b42ea2433a0c14502c5b9c5709bebf80
#
_cell.length_a   1.000
_cell.length_b   1.000
_cell.length_c   1.000
_cell.angle_alpha   90.00
_cell.angle_beta   90.00
_cell.angle_gamma   90.00
#
_symmetry.space_group_name_H-M   'P 1'
#
loop_
_entity.id
_entity.type
_entity.pdbx_description
1 polymer ?
#
loop_
_entity_poly.entity_id
_entity_poly.type
_entity_poly.pdbx_seq_one_letter_code
_entity_poly.pdbx_strand_id
1 'polypeptide(L)'
;MKRFFLLLLLAGAAGTLWFVTPHGLERDLCRAVRGVDAEVGIAVVREGRVIASVGGDRPMPAMSTFKFPLALAAAARLDSLGLPLSAQLEVTGDDLWPDTWSPLREAHPAGGRFSFGELLRYTVAE
;
A
#
# COMPACT_ATOMS: atom_id res chain seq x y z
N MET A 1 42.85 -4.26 -32.67
CA MET A 1 41.42 -4.00 -32.84
C MET A 1 40.53 -4.81 -31.91
N LYS A 2 40.67 -6.14 -31.76
CA LYS A 2 39.79 -6.97 -30.88
C LYS A 2 39.82 -6.56 -29.40
N ARG A 3 40.97 -6.14 -28.85
CA ARG A 3 41.11 -5.71 -27.44
C ARG A 3 40.47 -4.36 -27.16
N PHE A 4 40.44 -3.46 -28.15
CA PHE A 4 39.80 -2.16 -28.03
C PHE A 4 38.27 -2.28 -28.06
N PHE A 5 37.74 -3.20 -28.86
CA PHE A 5 36.30 -3.50 -28.92
C PHE A 5 35.81 -4.16 -27.62
N LEU A 6 36.62 -5.02 -26.99
CA LEU A 6 36.28 -5.67 -25.72
C LEU A 6 36.22 -4.64 -24.58
N LEU A 7 37.15 -3.66 -24.56
CA LEU A 7 37.12 -2.57 -23.56
C LEU A 7 35.93 -1.65 -23.71
N LEU A 8 35.47 -1.36 -24.94
CA LEU A 8 34.26 -0.58 -25.20
C LEU A 8 33.00 -1.33 -24.79
N LEU A 9 32.93 -2.65 -25.01
CA LEU A 9 31.82 -3.48 -24.54
C LEU A 9 31.75 -3.57 -23.02
N LEU A 10 32.90 -3.69 -22.35
CA LEU A 10 32.99 -3.71 -20.88
C LEU A 10 32.63 -2.34 -20.27
N ALA A 11 33.04 -1.23 -20.90
CA ALA A 11 32.68 0.11 -20.47
C ALA A 11 31.18 0.39 -20.69
N GLY A 12 30.59 -0.09 -21.80
CA GLY A 12 29.15 -0.02 -22.07
C GLY A 12 28.33 -0.84 -21.07
N ALA A 13 28.78 -2.07 -20.75
CA ALA A 13 28.11 -2.92 -19.77
C ALA A 13 28.23 -2.35 -18.33
N ALA A 14 29.35 -1.78 -17.97
CA ALA A 14 29.55 -1.10 -16.69
C ALA A 14 28.69 0.18 -16.60
N GLY A 15 28.56 0.93 -17.69
CA GLY A 15 27.71 2.12 -17.76
C GLY A 15 26.22 1.79 -17.63
N THR A 16 25.75 0.73 -18.30
CA THR A 16 24.34 0.28 -18.17
C THR A 16 24.05 -0.32 -16.80
N LEU A 17 25.01 -1.04 -16.20
CA LEU A 17 24.90 -1.51 -14.80
C LEU A 17 24.87 -0.35 -13.80
N TRP A 18 25.56 0.75 -14.08
CA TRP A 18 25.58 1.92 -13.20
C TRP A 18 24.24 2.68 -13.21
N PHE A 19 23.54 2.72 -14.35
CA PHE A 19 22.18 3.29 -14.46
C PHE A 19 21.10 2.42 -13.82
N VAL A 20 21.34 1.13 -13.61
CA VAL A 20 20.40 0.16 -13.03
C VAL A 20 20.72 -0.16 -11.57
N THR A 21 21.77 0.45 -11.00
CA THR A 21 22.15 0.18 -9.60
C THR A 21 21.15 0.84 -8.63
N PRO A 22 20.84 0.17 -7.51
CA PRO A 22 19.95 0.69 -6.47
C PRO A 22 20.31 2.09 -5.97
N HIS A 23 21.62 2.42 -5.96
CA HIS A 23 22.15 3.72 -5.52
C HIS A 23 21.67 4.91 -6.37
N GLY A 24 21.35 4.72 -7.65
CA GLY A 24 20.75 5.75 -8.49
C GLY A 24 19.33 6.05 -8.07
N LEU A 25 18.53 4.99 -7.91
CA LEU A 25 17.11 5.10 -7.52
C LEU A 25 16.96 5.72 -6.12
N GLU A 26 17.74 5.27 -5.14
CA GLU A 26 17.68 5.81 -3.78
C GLU A 26 18.01 7.31 -3.72
N ARG A 27 19.02 7.74 -4.49
CA ARG A 27 19.41 9.14 -4.63
C ARG A 27 18.31 9.98 -5.30
N ASP A 28 17.63 9.42 -6.29
CA ASP A 28 16.53 10.09 -6.98
C ASP A 28 15.29 10.19 -6.07
N LEU A 29 15.00 9.16 -5.27
CA LEU A 29 13.99 9.20 -4.23
C LEU A 29 14.30 10.26 -3.16
N CYS A 30 15.54 10.30 -2.65
CA CYS A 30 15.96 11.34 -1.70
C CYS A 30 15.82 12.75 -2.29
N ARG A 31 16.10 12.92 -3.59
CA ARG A 31 15.92 14.20 -4.26
C ARG A 31 14.45 14.57 -4.39
N ALA A 32 13.59 13.61 -4.72
CA ALA A 32 12.15 13.83 -4.88
C ALA A 32 11.46 14.27 -3.58
N VAL A 33 11.93 13.79 -2.41
CA VAL A 33 11.35 14.15 -1.11
C VAL A 33 12.05 15.34 -0.44
N ARG A 34 13.09 15.90 -1.07
CA ARG A 34 13.83 17.02 -0.50
C ARG A 34 12.95 18.27 -0.42
N GLY A 35 12.80 18.85 0.76
CA GLY A 35 12.00 20.05 1.00
C GLY A 35 10.51 19.77 1.18
N VAL A 36 10.09 18.52 1.24
CA VAL A 36 8.75 18.16 1.69
C VAL A 36 8.67 18.36 3.20
N ASP A 37 7.74 19.19 3.65
CA ASP A 37 7.48 19.44 5.08
C ASP A 37 6.58 18.34 5.66
N ALA A 38 7.09 17.09 5.64
CA ALA A 38 6.44 15.91 6.19
C ALA A 38 7.46 14.80 6.44
N GLU A 39 7.11 13.87 7.32
CA GLU A 39 7.84 12.59 7.39
C GLU A 39 7.49 11.72 6.18
N VAL A 40 8.50 11.29 5.46
CA VAL A 40 8.34 10.46 4.27
C VAL A 40 9.10 9.15 4.44
N GLY A 41 8.40 8.04 4.22
CA GLY A 41 8.98 6.71 4.13
C GLY A 41 8.69 6.10 2.76
N ILE A 42 9.73 5.65 2.06
CA ILE A 42 9.61 4.99 0.77
C ILE A 42 10.41 3.70 0.80
N ALA A 43 9.79 2.61 0.36
CA ALA A 43 10.47 1.36 0.09
C ALA A 43 10.05 0.86 -1.30
N VAL A 44 11.02 0.59 -2.16
CA VAL A 44 10.78 0.01 -3.48
C VAL A 44 11.16 -1.46 -3.42
N VAL A 45 10.19 -2.32 -3.68
CA VAL A 45 10.34 -3.77 -3.64
C VAL A 45 10.24 -4.33 -5.05
N ARG A 46 11.20 -5.18 -5.43
CA ARG A 46 11.18 -5.94 -6.67
C ARG A 46 11.54 -7.39 -6.39
N GLU A 47 10.72 -8.31 -6.84
CA GLU A 47 10.91 -9.76 -6.64
C GLU A 47 11.15 -10.14 -5.16
N GLY A 48 10.38 -9.52 -4.25
CA GLY A 48 10.47 -9.76 -2.81
C GLY A 48 11.68 -9.14 -2.11
N ARG A 49 12.50 -8.34 -2.81
CA ARG A 49 13.68 -7.67 -2.25
C ARG A 49 13.51 -6.16 -2.27
N VAL A 50 13.86 -5.51 -1.18
CA VAL A 50 13.96 -4.05 -1.14
C VAL A 50 15.16 -3.63 -1.99
N ILE A 51 14.91 -2.88 -3.06
CA ILE A 51 15.95 -2.41 -3.99
C ILE A 51 16.31 -0.94 -3.79
N ALA A 52 15.48 -0.17 -3.11
CA ALA A 52 15.77 1.19 -2.64
C ALA A 52 14.89 1.51 -1.44
N SER A 53 15.39 2.31 -0.50
CA SER A 53 14.65 2.74 0.68
C SER A 53 15.10 4.12 1.15
N VAL A 54 14.15 4.96 1.50
CA VAL A 54 14.36 6.28 2.13
C VAL A 54 13.43 6.37 3.32
N GLY A 55 13.94 6.21 4.53
CA GLY A 55 13.12 6.19 5.76
C GLY A 55 12.06 5.08 5.80
N GLY A 56 12.19 4.03 5.00
CA GLY A 56 11.21 2.95 4.89
C GLY A 56 11.22 1.97 6.07
N ASP A 57 12.19 2.09 6.96
CA ASP A 57 12.31 1.34 8.23
C ASP A 57 11.66 2.08 9.41
N ARG A 58 11.22 3.32 9.22
CA ARG A 58 10.58 4.10 10.28
C ARG A 58 9.15 3.65 10.51
N PRO A 59 8.72 3.51 11.78
CA PRO A 59 7.32 3.30 12.10
C PRO A 59 6.52 4.53 11.65
N MET A 60 5.47 4.29 10.88
CA MET A 60 4.55 5.34 10.44
C MET A 60 3.12 4.98 10.81
N PRO A 61 2.25 5.97 11.11
CA PRO A 61 0.84 5.69 11.30
C PRO A 61 0.25 5.00 10.06
N ALA A 62 -0.39 3.86 10.27
CA ALA A 62 -0.95 3.10 9.15
C ALA A 62 -2.08 3.84 8.42
N MET A 63 -2.76 4.76 9.12
CA MET A 63 -3.91 5.49 8.59
C MET A 63 -4.89 4.53 7.88
N SER A 64 -5.44 4.89 6.74
CA SER A 64 -6.36 4.03 5.98
C SER A 64 -5.72 2.80 5.33
N THR A 65 -4.40 2.66 5.34
CA THR A 65 -3.76 1.46 4.78
C THR A 65 -4.12 0.19 5.56
N PHE A 66 -4.48 0.30 6.86
CA PHE A 66 -4.92 -0.84 7.66
C PHE A 66 -6.26 -1.44 7.19
N LYS A 67 -7.07 -0.69 6.44
CA LYS A 67 -8.37 -1.17 5.92
C LYS A 67 -8.22 -2.37 5.01
N PHE A 68 -7.17 -2.42 4.21
CA PHE A 68 -6.92 -3.53 3.30
C PHE A 68 -6.63 -4.86 4.04
N PRO A 69 -5.65 -4.95 4.94
CA PRO A 69 -5.45 -6.18 5.71
C PRO A 69 -6.66 -6.55 6.59
N LEU A 70 -7.40 -5.55 7.10
CA LEU A 70 -8.64 -5.81 7.82
C LEU A 70 -9.70 -6.46 6.90
N ALA A 71 -9.87 -5.96 5.68
CA ALA A 71 -10.78 -6.54 4.70
C ALA A 71 -10.40 -7.98 4.33
N LEU A 72 -9.10 -8.28 4.18
CA LEU A 72 -8.60 -9.64 3.94
C LEU A 72 -8.89 -10.56 5.12
N ALA A 73 -8.63 -10.12 6.35
CA ALA A 73 -8.90 -10.89 7.55
C ALA A 73 -10.39 -11.19 7.70
N ALA A 74 -11.24 -10.21 7.41
CA ALA A 74 -12.68 -10.36 7.43
C ALA A 74 -13.18 -11.34 6.35
N ALA A 75 -12.66 -11.26 5.13
CA ALA A 75 -12.97 -12.20 4.07
C ALA A 75 -12.55 -13.64 4.42
N ALA A 76 -11.34 -13.81 4.95
CA ALA A 76 -10.85 -15.11 5.42
C ALA A 76 -11.72 -15.67 6.57
N ARG A 77 -12.23 -14.80 7.45
CA ARG A 77 -13.14 -15.23 8.51
C ARG A 77 -14.47 -15.71 7.96
N LEU A 78 -15.06 -15.02 6.98
CA LEU A 78 -16.27 -15.47 6.29
C LEU A 78 -16.08 -16.82 5.64
N ASP A 79 -14.99 -17.00 4.91
CA ASP A 79 -14.66 -18.25 4.25
C ASP A 79 -14.55 -19.39 5.27
N SER A 80 -13.88 -19.19 6.40
CA SER A 80 -13.77 -20.16 7.48
C SER A 80 -15.12 -20.57 8.11
N LEU A 81 -16.12 -19.68 8.01
CA LEU A 81 -17.49 -19.91 8.51
C LEU A 81 -18.42 -20.45 7.41
N GLY A 82 -17.95 -20.60 6.18
CA GLY A 82 -18.78 -20.98 5.03
C GLY A 82 -19.84 -19.93 4.67
N LEU A 83 -19.61 -18.66 5.00
CA LEU A 83 -20.54 -17.57 4.77
C LEU A 83 -20.18 -16.83 3.46
N PRO A 84 -21.19 -16.56 2.59
CA PRO A 84 -20.96 -15.77 1.38
C PRO A 84 -20.83 -14.28 1.69
N LEU A 85 -20.29 -13.50 0.76
CA LEU A 85 -20.25 -12.03 0.85
C LEU A 85 -21.63 -11.39 0.92
N SER A 86 -22.69 -12.10 0.52
CA SER A 86 -24.09 -11.68 0.66
C SER A 86 -24.67 -11.90 2.06
N ALA A 87 -23.92 -12.53 2.98
CA ALA A 87 -24.35 -12.69 4.37
C ALA A 87 -24.63 -11.32 4.99
N GLN A 88 -25.78 -11.23 5.65
CA GLN A 88 -26.29 -9.97 6.21
C GLN A 88 -25.79 -9.76 7.64
N LEU A 89 -25.38 -8.55 7.92
CA LEU A 89 -25.00 -8.06 9.23
C LEU A 89 -25.90 -6.89 9.62
N GLU A 90 -26.26 -6.80 10.87
CA GLU A 90 -26.91 -5.64 11.45
C GLU A 90 -25.84 -4.72 12.02
N VAL A 91 -25.87 -3.47 11.57
CA VAL A 91 -25.00 -2.38 12.05
C VAL A 91 -25.90 -1.38 12.75
N THR A 92 -25.63 -1.07 13.98
CA THR A 92 -26.35 -0.07 14.76
C THR A 92 -25.67 1.29 14.72
N GLY A 93 -26.35 2.35 15.13
CA GLY A 93 -25.73 3.67 15.26
C GLY A 93 -24.51 3.68 16.19
N ASP A 94 -24.50 2.82 17.21
CA ASP A 94 -23.41 2.72 18.18
C ASP A 94 -22.15 2.06 17.59
N ASP A 95 -22.29 1.30 16.51
CA ASP A 95 -21.16 0.72 15.77
C ASP A 95 -20.48 1.76 14.85
N LEU A 96 -21.13 2.90 14.63
CA LEU A 96 -20.69 3.96 13.74
C LEU A 96 -19.94 5.06 14.52
N TRP A 97 -18.61 4.97 14.51
CA TRP A 97 -17.75 5.88 15.28
C TRP A 97 -17.98 7.35 14.95
N PRO A 98 -18.34 8.23 15.91
CA PRO A 98 -18.81 9.59 15.64
C PRO A 98 -17.70 10.55 15.15
N ASP A 99 -16.47 10.36 15.60
CA ASP A 99 -15.35 11.30 15.39
C ASP A 99 -14.52 10.99 14.14
N THR A 100 -14.97 10.06 13.32
CA THR A 100 -14.27 9.68 12.09
C THR A 100 -15.18 9.86 10.90
N TRP A 101 -14.70 10.44 9.84
CA TRP A 101 -15.43 10.47 8.56
C TRP A 101 -15.69 9.05 8.06
N SER A 102 -16.93 8.78 7.71
CA SER A 102 -17.38 7.47 7.25
C SER A 102 -18.54 7.63 6.25
N PRO A 103 -18.36 7.20 4.98
CA PRO A 103 -19.42 7.21 3.99
C PRO A 103 -20.64 6.40 4.43
N LEU A 104 -20.43 5.27 5.11
CA LEU A 104 -21.51 4.46 5.66
C LEU A 104 -22.34 5.25 6.67
N ARG A 105 -21.69 5.94 7.61
CA ARG A 105 -22.38 6.74 8.63
C ARG A 105 -23.15 7.93 8.01
N GLU A 106 -22.57 8.58 7.01
CA GLU A 106 -23.25 9.69 6.32
C GLU A 106 -24.51 9.24 5.61
N ALA A 107 -24.43 8.08 4.93
CA ALA A 107 -25.58 7.52 4.21
C ALA A 107 -26.62 6.87 5.15
N HIS A 108 -26.20 6.30 6.27
CA HIS A 108 -27.01 5.49 7.18
C HIS A 108 -26.70 5.80 8.65
N PRO A 109 -27.00 7.01 9.14
CA PRO A 109 -26.60 7.44 10.48
C PRO A 109 -27.22 6.61 11.62
N ALA A 110 -28.34 5.95 11.38
CA ALA A 110 -28.97 5.05 12.34
C ALA A 110 -28.50 3.60 12.23
N GLY A 111 -27.60 3.31 11.30
CA GLY A 111 -27.23 1.95 10.93
C GLY A 111 -28.19 1.32 9.95
N GLY A 112 -28.26 -0.02 9.93
CA GLY A 112 -29.12 -0.80 9.04
C GLY A 112 -28.62 -2.23 8.86
N ARG A 113 -29.24 -2.96 7.93
CA ARG A 113 -28.79 -4.29 7.52
C ARG A 113 -28.01 -4.19 6.22
N PHE A 114 -26.81 -4.69 6.22
CA PHE A 114 -25.89 -4.64 5.09
C PHE A 114 -25.31 -6.03 4.83
N SER A 115 -25.13 -6.36 3.56
CA SER A 115 -24.30 -7.49 3.21
C SER A 115 -22.84 -7.19 3.57
N PHE A 116 -22.08 -8.25 3.80
CA PHE A 116 -20.65 -8.11 4.06
C PHE A 116 -19.93 -7.44 2.87
N GLY A 117 -20.35 -7.74 1.64
CA GLY A 117 -19.81 -7.12 0.43
C GLY A 117 -20.04 -5.60 0.38
N GLU A 118 -21.23 -5.13 0.84
CA GLU A 118 -21.50 -3.68 0.96
C GLU A 118 -20.61 -3.02 1.99
N LEU A 119 -20.43 -3.64 3.17
CA LEU A 119 -19.53 -3.11 4.20
C LEU A 119 -18.08 -3.05 3.73
N LEU A 120 -17.59 -4.07 3.00
CA LEU A 120 -16.26 -4.04 2.40
C LEU A 120 -16.13 -2.90 1.38
N ARG A 121 -17.14 -2.66 0.55
CA ARG A 121 -17.16 -1.57 -0.42
C ARG A 121 -17.04 -0.21 0.27
N TYR A 122 -17.84 0.05 1.29
CA TYR A 122 -17.76 1.27 2.10
C TYR A 122 -16.39 1.43 2.78
N THR A 123 -15.73 0.33 3.12
CA THR A 123 -14.46 0.36 3.83
C THR A 123 -13.27 0.67 2.92
N VAL A 124 -13.23 0.10 1.70
CA VAL A 124 -12.02 0.13 0.86
C VAL A 124 -12.20 0.84 -0.49
N ALA A 125 -13.43 1.13 -0.93
CA ALA A 125 -13.70 1.70 -2.24
C ALA A 125 -14.34 3.11 -2.18
N GLU A 126 -14.92 3.50 -1.06
CA GLU A 126 -15.53 4.81 -0.80
C GLU A 126 -14.86 5.47 0.40
#